data_90408adaa5dd8dd01494d78106609d94
#
_entry.id   90408adaa5dd8dd01494d78106609d94
#
_cell.length_a   1.000
_cell.length_b   1.000
_cell.length_c   1.000
_cell.angle_alpha   90.00
_cell.angle_beta   90.00
_cell.angle_gamma   90.00
#
_symmetry.space_group_name_H-M   'P 1'
#
loop_
_entity.id
_entity.type
_entity.pdbx_description
1 polymer ?
#
loop_
_entity_poly.entity_id
_entity_poly.type
_entity_poly.pdbx_seq_one_letter_code
_entity_poly.pdbx_strand_id
1 'polypeptide(L)'
;MEKNARISLIGSAIIAGVLALYGGWTRRWMSDDGLIVLRTVRNIVAGNGPVFNAGERVEANTSTVWQYLIAAVAWVTPARLEDIAMWLALGLTTIAAVVAVVAAAKYWGGVVAPLGIFVYFALPPARDFATSGLEWGLSLAWLATWWALLVWWAHPAGRRFLPPVGYWLALWCGLSWLVRPELALYGGVTGIVLLFAAQNWKQRLGILAVALPVPAAYQIFRMGYYGLLTPHTAVAKSASDSQWGTGFGYAWDLLAPYALYLPLIVVIALLAWLARDVSNRRRTILLLVAGVAFAHIVYVLKVGGDFMHGRMWLLPLFALLLPAMVVPLNKVTGAAVAAVVVWAAVVVVRANPVDWEVYENEELNIVDEREFWSNATRSQPGHPPRYAEDFLSVKVLGPDWEKKLSQAEEEDAAQLTHIIVQREPELYSWLTLPRTEHETDLQAHPTTLYLLNLGMTSMNSELDVRVLDTMGLSTPLAARMPRDPDARVGHDKYLPLEWQVADTATDLSELPDWIDDEVARQARAALRTPEIAELLASSRKPMSWARFWENVKFSLTGGRTLELDDDPAKYLDKETLVKIENGEDPGLTGQQIAWLDR
;
A
#
# COMPACT_ATOMS: atom_id res chain seq x y z
N MET A 1 -34.35 -0.32 24.17
CA MET A 1 -34.07 -1.69 23.62
C MET A 1 -34.60 -2.71 24.62
N GLU A 2 -35.36 -3.68 24.14
CA GLU A 2 -35.77 -4.84 24.95
C GLU A 2 -34.54 -5.60 25.47
N LYS A 3 -34.67 -6.25 26.65
CA LYS A 3 -33.57 -6.97 27.31
C LYS A 3 -32.87 -7.96 26.37
N ASN A 4 -33.65 -8.76 25.64
CA ASN A 4 -33.10 -9.77 24.72
C ASN A 4 -32.34 -9.14 23.53
N ALA A 5 -32.80 -8.03 22.97
CA ALA A 5 -32.11 -7.30 21.92
C ALA A 5 -30.77 -6.72 22.38
N ARG A 6 -30.71 -6.27 23.66
CA ARG A 6 -29.44 -5.79 24.23
C ARG A 6 -28.45 -6.93 24.46
N ILE A 7 -28.92 -8.07 24.96
CA ILE A 7 -28.09 -9.26 25.18
C ILE A 7 -27.50 -9.77 23.85
N SER A 8 -28.35 -9.89 22.81
CA SER A 8 -27.90 -10.38 21.50
C SER A 8 -26.89 -9.43 20.84
N LEU A 9 -27.07 -8.11 20.97
CA LEU A 9 -26.10 -7.11 20.50
C LEU A 9 -24.76 -7.27 21.21
N ILE A 10 -24.77 -7.31 22.55
CA ILE A 10 -23.53 -7.43 23.34
C ILE A 10 -22.81 -8.75 23.00
N GLY A 11 -23.56 -9.86 22.96
CA GLY A 11 -23.00 -11.16 22.59
C GLY A 11 -22.37 -11.16 21.19
N SER A 12 -23.06 -10.59 20.20
CA SER A 12 -22.53 -10.46 18.83
C SER A 12 -21.29 -9.57 18.75
N ALA A 13 -21.26 -8.47 19.51
CA ALA A 13 -20.11 -7.57 19.57
C ALA A 13 -18.87 -8.23 20.22
N ILE A 14 -19.10 -9.00 21.30
CA ILE A 14 -18.03 -9.79 21.96
C ILE A 14 -17.48 -10.84 20.98
N ILE A 15 -18.35 -11.59 20.30
CA ILE A 15 -17.94 -12.58 19.30
C ILE A 15 -17.08 -11.91 18.22
N ALA A 16 -17.52 -10.77 17.67
CA ALA A 16 -16.79 -10.03 16.66
C ALA A 16 -15.40 -9.59 17.16
N GLY A 17 -15.35 -9.00 18.35
CA GLY A 17 -14.09 -8.57 18.96
C GLY A 17 -13.12 -9.73 19.20
N VAL A 18 -13.62 -10.86 19.71
CA VAL A 18 -12.81 -12.06 19.96
C VAL A 18 -12.30 -12.67 18.66
N LEU A 19 -13.14 -12.81 17.64
CA LEU A 19 -12.73 -13.35 16.34
C LEU A 19 -11.65 -12.48 15.69
N ALA A 20 -11.80 -11.15 15.73
CA ALA A 20 -10.83 -10.23 15.17
C ALA A 20 -9.51 -10.25 15.97
N LEU A 21 -9.59 -10.09 17.29
CA LEU A 21 -8.42 -10.01 18.15
C LEU A 21 -7.65 -11.34 18.18
N TYR A 22 -8.33 -12.44 18.46
CA TYR A 22 -7.69 -13.76 18.55
C TYR A 22 -7.21 -14.24 17.18
N GLY A 23 -8.04 -14.07 16.13
CA GLY A 23 -7.70 -14.46 14.77
C GLY A 23 -6.46 -13.72 14.25
N GLY A 24 -6.39 -12.40 14.41
CA GLY A 24 -5.23 -11.61 14.01
C GLY A 24 -4.01 -11.89 14.89
N TRP A 25 -4.20 -12.02 16.22
CA TRP A 25 -3.09 -12.29 17.14
C TRP A 25 -2.39 -13.63 16.87
N THR A 26 -3.15 -14.69 16.63
CA THR A 26 -2.58 -16.03 16.38
C THR A 26 -1.87 -16.14 15.03
N ARG A 27 -2.20 -15.25 14.10
CA ARG A 27 -1.59 -15.23 12.76
C ARG A 27 -0.70 -13.98 12.52
N ARG A 28 -0.28 -13.32 13.60
CA ARG A 28 0.51 -12.09 13.50
C ARG A 28 1.85 -12.29 12.80
N TRP A 29 2.19 -11.33 11.97
CA TRP A 29 3.40 -11.29 11.16
C TRP A 29 3.66 -9.86 10.65
N MET A 30 4.83 -9.65 10.04
CA MET A 30 5.20 -8.42 9.34
C MET A 30 5.48 -8.73 7.89
N SER A 31 4.91 -7.96 6.96
CA SER A 31 5.23 -8.06 5.53
C SER A 31 6.42 -7.16 5.17
N ASP A 32 7.12 -7.49 4.08
CA ASP A 32 8.12 -6.61 3.50
C ASP A 32 7.52 -5.24 3.13
N ASP A 33 6.36 -5.22 2.49
CA ASP A 33 5.62 -3.98 2.18
C ASP A 33 5.30 -3.14 3.44
N GLY A 34 5.02 -3.79 4.59
CA GLY A 34 4.81 -3.11 5.87
C GLY A 34 6.07 -2.39 6.36
N LEU A 35 7.23 -2.99 6.15
CA LEU A 35 8.53 -2.40 6.51
C LEU A 35 8.85 -1.14 5.67
N ILE A 36 8.37 -1.04 4.43
CA ILE A 36 8.50 0.19 3.61
C ILE A 36 7.86 1.40 4.33
N VAL A 37 6.67 1.19 4.91
CA VAL A 37 6.01 2.25 5.70
C VAL A 37 6.84 2.63 6.91
N LEU A 38 7.40 1.61 7.60
CA LEU A 38 8.19 1.84 8.82
C LEU A 38 9.51 2.57 8.54
N ARG A 39 10.14 2.37 7.37
CA ARG A 39 11.30 3.16 6.94
C ARG A 39 10.95 4.65 6.86
N THR A 40 9.81 4.99 6.25
CA THR A 40 9.33 6.38 6.22
C THR A 40 9.07 6.92 7.63
N VAL A 41 8.50 6.11 8.53
CA VAL A 41 8.28 6.51 9.92
C VAL A 41 9.61 6.72 10.67
N ARG A 42 10.64 5.89 10.43
CA ARG A 42 12.00 6.12 10.99
C ARG A 42 12.51 7.50 10.58
N ASN A 43 12.38 7.88 9.30
CA ASN A 43 12.79 9.19 8.81
C ASN A 43 11.97 10.35 9.43
N ILE A 44 10.65 10.19 9.60
CA ILE A 44 9.82 11.19 10.29
C ILE A 44 10.30 11.40 11.74
N VAL A 45 10.55 10.30 12.48
CA VAL A 45 10.98 10.36 13.88
C VAL A 45 12.40 10.92 14.02
N ALA A 46 13.28 10.62 13.05
CA ALA A 46 14.64 11.14 12.99
C ALA A 46 14.72 12.63 12.57
N GLY A 47 13.61 13.23 12.13
CA GLY A 47 13.57 14.63 11.70
C GLY A 47 13.89 14.86 10.21
N ASN A 48 14.11 13.81 9.42
CA ASN A 48 14.38 13.89 7.98
C ASN A 48 13.12 14.21 7.15
N GLY A 49 11.94 14.22 7.80
CA GLY A 49 10.65 14.46 7.15
C GLY A 49 9.95 13.17 6.68
N PRO A 50 8.78 13.31 6.01
CA PRO A 50 7.98 12.17 5.55
C PRO A 50 8.54 11.58 4.24
N VAL A 51 9.75 11.08 4.26
CA VAL A 51 10.52 10.60 3.12
C VAL A 51 10.99 9.16 3.34
N PHE A 52 11.17 8.42 2.25
CA PHE A 52 11.69 7.06 2.32
C PHE A 52 13.21 7.03 2.55
N ASN A 53 13.96 7.82 1.80
CA ASN A 53 15.40 8.05 2.00
C ASN A 53 15.63 9.49 2.48
N ALA A 54 16.55 9.67 3.41
CA ALA A 54 16.99 10.98 3.84
C ALA A 54 17.58 11.78 2.65
N GLY A 55 17.22 13.05 2.53
CA GLY A 55 17.71 13.91 1.42
C GLY A 55 16.93 13.77 0.09
N GLU A 56 16.02 12.83 -0.04
CA GLU A 56 15.22 12.61 -1.26
C GLU A 56 13.72 12.56 -0.92
N ARG A 57 12.93 13.44 -1.52
CA ARG A 57 11.49 13.55 -1.25
C ARG A 57 10.70 12.60 -2.16
N VAL A 58 10.53 11.36 -1.72
CA VAL A 58 9.71 10.36 -2.40
C VAL A 58 8.63 9.84 -1.46
N GLU A 59 7.36 9.87 -1.92
CA GLU A 59 6.22 9.33 -1.20
C GLU A 59 6.04 7.85 -1.54
N ALA A 60 6.78 6.97 -0.87
CA ALA A 60 6.71 5.53 -1.11
C ALA A 60 5.45 4.85 -0.52
N ASN A 61 4.64 5.57 0.25
CA ASN A 61 3.46 5.04 0.95
C ASN A 61 2.16 5.48 0.31
N THR A 62 1.17 4.58 0.26
CA THR A 62 -0.18 4.89 -0.24
C THR A 62 -1.10 5.47 0.83
N SER A 63 -0.87 5.14 2.11
CA SER A 63 -1.70 5.59 3.23
C SER A 63 -1.02 6.67 4.06
N THR A 64 -1.37 7.92 3.76
CA THR A 64 -0.88 9.09 4.51
C THR A 64 -1.22 9.01 5.99
N VAL A 65 -2.48 8.68 6.33
CA VAL A 65 -2.93 8.63 7.73
C VAL A 65 -2.20 7.54 8.51
N TRP A 66 -1.88 6.42 7.87
CA TRP A 66 -1.23 5.29 8.54
C TRP A 66 0.18 5.62 9.02
N GLN A 67 1.02 6.18 8.15
CA GLN A 67 2.38 6.56 8.52
C GLN A 67 2.42 7.59 9.65
N TYR A 68 1.53 8.61 9.61
CA TYR A 68 1.49 9.62 10.68
C TYR A 68 0.88 9.10 11.98
N LEU A 69 -0.04 8.14 11.92
CA LEU A 69 -0.59 7.48 13.10
C LEU A 69 0.51 6.67 13.82
N ILE A 70 1.30 5.90 13.09
CA ILE A 70 2.44 5.16 13.65
C ILE A 70 3.47 6.15 14.22
N ALA A 71 3.84 7.20 13.47
CA ALA A 71 4.79 8.21 13.91
C ALA A 71 4.33 8.92 15.20
N ALA A 72 3.04 9.27 15.30
CA ALA A 72 2.48 9.92 16.49
C ALA A 72 2.59 9.03 17.73
N VAL A 73 2.41 7.72 17.60
CA VAL A 73 2.60 6.78 18.71
C VAL A 73 4.10 6.61 19.01
N ALA A 74 4.96 6.54 18.00
CA ALA A 74 6.40 6.42 18.16
C ALA A 74 7.03 7.64 18.89
N TRP A 75 6.48 8.84 18.75
CA TRP A 75 6.95 10.02 19.49
C TRP A 75 6.66 9.97 20.99
N VAL A 76 5.67 9.18 21.42
CA VAL A 76 5.25 9.12 22.83
C VAL A 76 5.60 7.80 23.51
N THR A 77 6.18 6.84 22.78
CA THR A 77 6.58 5.53 23.31
C THR A 77 7.90 5.05 22.70
N PRO A 78 8.80 4.44 23.48
CA PRO A 78 10.04 3.84 22.98
C PRO A 78 9.83 2.45 22.37
N ALA A 79 8.59 2.04 22.11
CA ALA A 79 8.30 0.73 21.53
C ALA A 79 8.85 0.64 20.09
N ARG A 80 9.16 -0.58 19.65
CA ARG A 80 9.59 -0.85 18.27
C ARG A 80 8.47 -0.47 17.29
N LEU A 81 8.84 0.03 16.13
CA LEU A 81 7.87 0.46 15.10
C LEU A 81 7.01 -0.70 14.61
N GLU A 82 7.58 -1.89 14.50
CA GLU A 82 6.87 -3.11 14.12
C GLU A 82 5.76 -3.46 15.14
N ASP A 83 6.07 -3.36 16.44
CA ASP A 83 5.08 -3.58 17.51
C ASP A 83 3.99 -2.51 17.49
N ILE A 84 4.36 -1.23 17.29
CA ILE A 84 3.39 -0.13 17.17
C ILE A 84 2.44 -0.39 16.00
N ALA A 85 2.97 -0.72 14.81
CA ALA A 85 2.18 -0.99 13.62
C ALA A 85 1.25 -2.19 13.84
N MET A 86 1.77 -3.29 14.38
CA MET A 86 1.01 -4.51 14.67
C MET A 86 -0.15 -4.24 15.65
N TRP A 87 0.13 -3.58 16.79
CA TRP A 87 -0.91 -3.32 17.79
C TRP A 87 -1.95 -2.31 17.33
N LEU A 88 -1.55 -1.28 16.58
CA LEU A 88 -2.49 -0.34 15.97
C LEU A 88 -3.39 -1.05 14.94
N ALA A 89 -2.82 -1.86 14.04
CA ALA A 89 -3.58 -2.58 13.03
C ALA A 89 -4.57 -3.57 13.67
N LEU A 90 -4.12 -4.37 14.65
CA LEU A 90 -4.95 -5.33 15.36
C LEU A 90 -6.05 -4.65 16.17
N GLY A 91 -5.71 -3.57 16.88
CA GLY A 91 -6.67 -2.77 17.65
C GLY A 91 -7.75 -2.15 16.76
N LEU A 92 -7.35 -1.53 15.65
CA LEU A 92 -8.27 -0.93 14.68
C LEU A 92 -9.13 -1.98 13.98
N THR A 93 -8.59 -3.14 13.63
CA THR A 93 -9.36 -4.28 13.08
C THR A 93 -10.42 -4.75 14.08
N THR A 94 -10.04 -4.87 15.34
CA THR A 94 -10.97 -5.28 16.41
C THR A 94 -12.08 -4.25 16.63
N ILE A 95 -11.72 -2.96 16.67
CA ILE A 95 -12.67 -1.85 16.76
C ILE A 95 -13.61 -1.85 15.54
N ALA A 96 -13.07 -2.04 14.34
CA ALA A 96 -13.86 -2.11 13.11
C ALA A 96 -14.91 -3.22 13.16
N ALA A 97 -14.53 -4.42 13.60
CA ALA A 97 -15.44 -5.56 13.74
C ALA A 97 -16.59 -5.26 14.72
N VAL A 98 -16.27 -4.69 15.89
CA VAL A 98 -17.27 -4.31 16.91
C VAL A 98 -18.17 -3.20 16.39
N VAL A 99 -17.62 -2.14 15.82
CA VAL A 99 -18.39 -0.99 15.29
C VAL A 99 -19.32 -1.44 14.16
N ALA A 100 -18.85 -2.29 13.24
CA ALA A 100 -19.64 -2.81 12.14
C ALA A 100 -20.86 -3.62 12.65
N VAL A 101 -20.65 -4.48 13.65
CA VAL A 101 -21.70 -5.27 14.32
C VAL A 101 -22.70 -4.38 15.02
N VAL A 102 -22.23 -3.40 15.81
CA VAL A 102 -23.10 -2.47 16.55
C VAL A 102 -23.93 -1.62 15.58
N ALA A 103 -23.34 -1.15 14.50
CA ALA A 103 -24.04 -0.37 13.48
C ALA A 103 -25.09 -1.22 12.74
N ALA A 104 -24.76 -2.45 12.33
CA ALA A 104 -25.71 -3.37 11.70
C ALA A 104 -26.88 -3.72 12.65
N ALA A 105 -26.61 -3.96 13.94
CA ALA A 105 -27.66 -4.21 14.93
C ALA A 105 -28.61 -3.00 15.13
N LYS A 106 -28.05 -1.78 15.12
CA LYS A 106 -28.87 -0.55 15.15
C LYS A 106 -29.66 -0.34 13.85
N TYR A 107 -29.09 -0.76 12.72
CA TYR A 107 -29.77 -0.70 11.43
C TYR A 107 -31.00 -1.61 11.40
N TRP A 108 -30.88 -2.85 11.81
CA TRP A 108 -31.99 -3.82 11.78
C TRP A 108 -32.95 -3.66 12.95
N GLY A 109 -32.42 -3.44 14.15
CA GLY A 109 -33.20 -3.44 15.39
C GLY A 109 -33.56 -4.85 15.86
N GLY A 110 -34.17 -4.95 17.06
CA GLY A 110 -34.59 -6.22 17.62
C GLY A 110 -33.48 -7.15 18.07
N VAL A 111 -33.80 -8.44 18.15
CA VAL A 111 -32.84 -9.51 18.46
C VAL A 111 -32.08 -9.87 17.17
N VAL A 112 -30.75 -9.91 17.24
CA VAL A 112 -29.87 -10.16 16.09
C VAL A 112 -28.96 -11.35 16.32
N ALA A 113 -28.45 -11.93 15.23
CA ALA A 113 -27.42 -12.96 15.25
C ALA A 113 -26.26 -12.59 14.31
N PRO A 114 -25.00 -12.89 14.66
CA PRO A 114 -23.84 -12.64 13.82
C PRO A 114 -23.85 -13.52 12.57
N LEU A 115 -23.60 -12.93 11.40
CA LEU A 115 -23.52 -13.64 10.11
C LEU A 115 -22.27 -13.24 9.33
N GLY A 116 -22.20 -12.01 8.83
CA GLY A 116 -21.10 -11.55 7.99
C GLY A 116 -19.74 -11.56 8.69
N ILE A 117 -19.74 -11.40 10.02
CA ILE A 117 -18.51 -11.46 10.81
C ILE A 117 -17.88 -12.86 10.77
N PHE A 118 -18.69 -13.93 10.74
CA PHE A 118 -18.18 -15.29 10.55
C PHE A 118 -17.64 -15.50 9.15
N VAL A 119 -18.30 -14.93 8.13
CA VAL A 119 -17.79 -15.01 6.75
C VAL A 119 -16.42 -14.34 6.64
N TYR A 120 -16.27 -13.14 7.16
CA TYR A 120 -15.05 -12.36 7.03
C TYR A 120 -13.87 -12.98 7.79
N PHE A 121 -14.02 -13.28 9.08
CA PHE A 121 -12.93 -13.78 9.91
C PHE A 121 -12.69 -15.31 9.81
N ALA A 122 -13.50 -16.05 9.06
CA ALA A 122 -13.15 -17.41 8.67
C ALA A 122 -11.98 -17.44 7.69
N LEU A 123 -11.84 -16.40 6.86
CA LEU A 123 -10.81 -16.33 5.81
C LEU A 123 -9.42 -16.10 6.42
N PRO A 124 -8.40 -16.92 6.07
CA PRO A 124 -7.02 -16.68 6.47
C PRO A 124 -6.51 -15.28 6.12
N PRO A 125 -6.67 -14.74 4.87
CA PRO A 125 -6.19 -13.40 4.54
C PRO A 125 -6.77 -12.30 5.44
N ALA A 126 -8.04 -12.39 5.84
CA ALA A 126 -8.65 -11.38 6.73
C ALA A 126 -7.98 -11.33 8.12
N ARG A 127 -7.44 -12.46 8.59
CA ARG A 127 -6.72 -12.57 9.85
C ARG A 127 -5.25 -12.21 9.70
N ASP A 128 -4.63 -12.54 8.56
CA ASP A 128 -3.23 -12.28 8.27
C ASP A 128 -2.99 -10.78 8.10
N PHE A 129 -3.78 -10.12 7.28
CA PHE A 129 -3.66 -8.68 7.07
C PHE A 129 -4.13 -7.82 8.26
N ALA A 130 -4.64 -8.42 9.33
CA ALA A 130 -4.91 -7.69 10.58
C ALA A 130 -3.65 -7.20 11.30
N THR A 131 -2.45 -7.69 10.95
CA THR A 131 -1.20 -7.38 11.66
C THR A 131 0.01 -7.18 10.75
N SER A 132 -0.15 -7.28 9.44
CA SER A 132 0.94 -7.32 8.43
C SER A 132 1.85 -6.07 8.35
N GLY A 133 1.62 -5.05 9.16
CA GLY A 133 2.29 -3.75 9.06
C GLY A 133 1.59 -2.77 8.12
N LEU A 134 0.69 -3.27 7.26
CA LEU A 134 -0.09 -2.47 6.33
C LEU A 134 -1.33 -1.84 6.99
N GLU A 135 -1.93 -0.87 6.33
CA GLU A 135 -3.05 -0.05 6.81
C GLU A 135 -4.44 -0.71 6.77
N TRP A 136 -4.51 -2.06 6.69
CA TRP A 136 -5.79 -2.77 6.57
C TRP A 136 -6.70 -2.53 7.76
N GLY A 137 -6.17 -2.57 8.99
CA GLY A 137 -6.92 -2.27 10.20
C GLY A 137 -7.52 -0.86 10.19
N LEU A 138 -6.76 0.14 9.75
CA LEU A 138 -7.22 1.51 9.59
C LEU A 138 -8.33 1.61 8.54
N SER A 139 -8.18 0.93 7.42
CA SER A 139 -9.16 0.93 6.33
C SER A 139 -10.48 0.27 6.73
N LEU A 140 -10.42 -0.84 7.46
CA LEU A 140 -11.60 -1.49 8.03
C LEU A 140 -12.30 -0.60 9.07
N ALA A 141 -11.52 0.09 9.94
CA ALA A 141 -12.07 1.02 10.92
C ALA A 141 -12.73 2.22 10.24
N TRP A 142 -12.15 2.71 9.13
CA TRP A 142 -12.76 3.74 8.32
C TRP A 142 -14.10 3.28 7.71
N LEU A 143 -14.15 2.10 7.08
CA LEU A 143 -15.37 1.52 6.49
C LEU A 143 -16.46 1.26 7.55
N ALA A 144 -16.09 0.71 8.70
CA ALA A 144 -17.03 0.44 9.79
C ALA A 144 -17.63 1.74 10.36
N THR A 145 -16.81 2.78 10.51
CA THR A 145 -17.26 4.10 10.97
C THR A 145 -18.12 4.79 9.91
N TRP A 146 -17.75 4.71 8.63
CA TRP A 146 -18.58 5.17 7.51
C TRP A 146 -19.96 4.51 7.52
N TRP A 147 -20.04 3.19 7.70
CA TRP A 147 -21.29 2.47 7.85
C TRP A 147 -22.09 2.95 9.06
N ALA A 148 -21.46 3.11 10.22
CA ALA A 148 -22.12 3.60 11.43
C ALA A 148 -22.69 5.01 11.23
N LEU A 149 -21.98 5.90 10.56
CA LEU A 149 -22.43 7.26 10.23
C LEU A 149 -23.60 7.23 9.23
N LEU A 150 -23.57 6.35 8.23
CA LEU A 150 -24.69 6.15 7.30
C LEU A 150 -25.96 5.66 8.03
N VAL A 151 -25.81 4.69 8.92
CA VAL A 151 -26.91 4.17 9.73
C VAL A 151 -27.48 5.27 10.62
N TRP A 152 -26.64 6.08 11.24
CA TRP A 152 -27.07 7.21 12.03
C TRP A 152 -27.76 8.27 11.19
N TRP A 153 -27.22 8.62 10.03
CA TRP A 153 -27.83 9.56 9.08
C TRP A 153 -29.19 9.08 8.57
N ALA A 154 -29.42 7.77 8.46
CA ALA A 154 -30.71 7.18 8.06
C ALA A 154 -31.76 7.17 9.17
N HIS A 155 -31.38 7.36 10.41
CA HIS A 155 -32.32 7.24 11.54
C HIS A 155 -33.42 8.31 11.48
N PRO A 156 -34.72 7.99 11.81
CA PRO A 156 -35.84 8.93 11.72
C PRO A 156 -35.66 10.23 12.53
N ALA A 157 -34.95 10.19 13.65
CA ALA A 157 -34.59 11.37 14.44
C ALA A 157 -33.68 12.36 13.69
N GLY A 158 -32.96 11.89 12.66
CA GLY A 158 -32.15 12.70 11.74
C GLY A 158 -32.96 13.34 10.60
N ARG A 159 -34.29 13.39 10.66
CA ARG A 159 -35.17 13.90 9.58
C ARG A 159 -35.03 15.38 9.27
N ARG A 160 -34.54 16.17 10.20
CA ARG A 160 -34.10 17.51 9.84
C ARG A 160 -32.71 17.35 9.29
N PHE A 161 -32.56 17.62 7.96
CA PHE A 161 -31.27 17.63 7.35
C PHE A 161 -30.35 18.36 8.28
N LEU A 162 -29.60 17.54 8.97
CA LEU A 162 -28.42 17.90 9.67
C LEU A 162 -28.60 18.72 10.85
N PRO A 163 -28.00 18.99 11.66
CA PRO A 163 -26.60 18.94 11.99
C PRO A 163 -26.45 17.96 13.13
N PRO A 164 -25.46 17.35 13.44
CA PRO A 164 -24.09 17.37 12.94
C PRO A 164 -23.72 16.14 12.09
N VAL A 165 -24.61 15.09 12.02
CA VAL A 165 -24.28 13.76 11.46
C VAL A 165 -23.88 13.83 10.00
N GLY A 166 -24.57 14.60 9.17
CA GLY A 166 -24.20 14.69 7.77
C GLY A 166 -22.89 15.45 7.54
N TYR A 167 -22.55 16.42 8.39
CA TYR A 167 -21.25 17.08 8.32
C TYR A 167 -20.15 16.15 8.83
N TRP A 168 -20.39 15.37 9.88
CA TRP A 168 -19.45 14.32 10.29
C TRP A 168 -19.24 13.27 9.21
N LEU A 169 -20.33 12.84 8.55
CA LEU A 169 -20.24 11.92 7.42
C LEU A 169 -19.46 12.56 6.24
N ALA A 170 -19.73 13.84 5.93
CA ALA A 170 -19.00 14.57 4.89
C ALA A 170 -17.50 14.70 5.20
N LEU A 171 -17.14 15.04 6.43
CA LEU A 171 -15.74 15.07 6.89
C LEU A 171 -15.09 13.70 6.72
N TRP A 172 -15.77 12.64 7.21
CA TRP A 172 -15.26 11.28 7.11
C TRP A 172 -15.06 10.82 5.67
N CYS A 173 -15.99 11.17 4.78
CA CYS A 173 -15.88 10.93 3.35
C CYS A 173 -14.69 11.68 2.72
N GLY A 174 -14.44 12.92 3.13
CA GLY A 174 -13.29 13.70 2.66
C GLY A 174 -11.95 13.05 3.02
N LEU A 175 -11.84 12.43 4.20
CA LEU A 175 -10.62 11.76 4.67
C LEU A 175 -10.33 10.42 3.95
N SER A 176 -11.26 9.87 3.20
CA SER A 176 -11.14 8.56 2.54
C SER A 176 -9.87 8.41 1.70
N TRP A 177 -9.55 9.42 0.91
CA TRP A 177 -8.38 9.48 0.05
C TRP A 177 -7.04 9.37 0.81
N LEU A 178 -6.99 9.91 2.02
CA LEU A 178 -5.79 9.91 2.86
C LEU A 178 -5.61 8.58 3.62
N VAL A 179 -6.69 7.82 3.77
CA VAL A 179 -6.63 6.47 4.35
C VAL A 179 -6.16 5.46 3.31
N ARG A 180 -6.85 5.40 2.18
CA ARG A 180 -6.43 4.66 0.99
C ARG A 180 -7.10 5.26 -0.26
N PRO A 181 -6.40 5.32 -1.40
CA PRO A 181 -6.95 5.88 -2.63
C PRO A 181 -8.28 5.24 -3.06
N GLU A 182 -8.43 3.93 -2.92
CA GLU A 182 -9.64 3.19 -3.31
C GLU A 182 -10.87 3.56 -2.47
N LEU A 183 -10.66 3.99 -1.22
CA LEU A 183 -11.75 4.43 -0.36
C LEU A 183 -12.37 5.76 -0.82
N ALA A 184 -11.70 6.51 -1.68
CA ALA A 184 -12.27 7.69 -2.33
C ALA A 184 -13.53 7.37 -3.13
N LEU A 185 -13.68 6.13 -3.63
CA LEU A 185 -14.91 5.65 -4.26
C LEU A 185 -16.09 5.71 -3.28
N TYR A 186 -15.91 5.23 -2.06
CA TYR A 186 -16.92 5.23 -1.00
C TYR A 186 -17.23 6.65 -0.52
N GLY A 187 -16.18 7.42 -0.25
CA GLY A 187 -16.30 8.82 0.18
C GLY A 187 -16.91 9.71 -0.90
N GLY A 188 -16.46 9.59 -2.14
CA GLY A 188 -16.91 10.40 -3.26
C GLY A 188 -18.38 10.16 -3.61
N VAL A 189 -18.79 8.91 -3.78
CA VAL A 189 -20.20 8.57 -4.07
C VAL A 189 -21.12 9.00 -2.91
N THR A 190 -20.70 8.78 -1.66
CA THR A 190 -21.47 9.25 -0.51
C THR A 190 -21.56 10.77 -0.46
N GLY A 191 -20.47 11.48 -0.76
CA GLY A 191 -20.43 12.94 -0.85
C GLY A 191 -21.44 13.46 -1.88
N ILE A 192 -21.51 12.83 -3.05
CA ILE A 192 -22.49 13.15 -4.09
C ILE A 192 -23.92 12.93 -3.56
N VAL A 193 -24.19 11.80 -2.89
CA VAL A 193 -25.50 11.53 -2.29
C VAL A 193 -25.87 12.61 -1.26
N LEU A 194 -24.92 13.04 -0.42
CA LEU A 194 -25.13 14.12 0.55
C LEU A 194 -25.45 15.46 -0.12
N LEU A 195 -24.77 15.80 -1.21
CA LEU A 195 -25.03 17.03 -1.98
C LEU A 195 -26.43 17.04 -2.60
N PHE A 196 -26.91 15.87 -3.10
CA PHE A 196 -28.29 15.74 -3.61
C PHE A 196 -29.32 15.73 -2.49
N ALA A 197 -29.01 15.20 -1.31
CA ALA A 197 -29.89 15.19 -0.14
C ALA A 197 -30.00 16.58 0.53
N ALA A 198 -29.07 17.49 0.25
CA ALA A 198 -29.03 18.84 0.80
C ALA A 198 -30.23 19.68 0.29
N GLN A 199 -30.93 20.36 1.23
CA GLN A 199 -32.16 21.10 0.95
C GLN A 199 -31.90 22.48 0.30
N ASN A 200 -30.71 23.04 0.50
CA ASN A 200 -30.35 24.37 -0.01
C ASN A 200 -28.84 24.49 -0.28
N TRP A 201 -28.46 25.56 -0.98
CA TRP A 201 -27.08 25.80 -1.39
C TRP A 201 -26.11 26.01 -0.20
N LYS A 202 -26.60 26.57 0.93
CA LYS A 202 -25.77 26.78 2.14
C LYS A 202 -25.34 25.44 2.74
N GLN A 203 -26.23 24.45 2.75
CA GLN A 203 -25.90 23.09 3.19
C GLN A 203 -24.90 22.40 2.24
N ARG A 204 -25.05 22.59 0.93
CA ARG A 204 -24.10 22.06 -0.06
C ARG A 204 -22.71 22.67 0.14
N LEU A 205 -22.62 24.00 0.30
CA LEU A 205 -21.37 24.66 0.63
C LEU A 205 -20.79 24.15 1.97
N GLY A 206 -21.61 23.97 2.99
CA GLY A 206 -21.18 23.42 4.27
C GLY A 206 -20.62 22.02 4.16
N ILE A 207 -21.22 21.15 3.34
CA ILE A 207 -20.71 19.80 3.04
C ILE A 207 -19.32 19.90 2.39
N LEU A 208 -19.17 20.72 1.36
CA LEU A 208 -17.90 20.92 0.67
C LEU A 208 -16.84 21.53 1.59
N ALA A 209 -17.21 22.53 2.39
CA ALA A 209 -16.33 23.22 3.32
C ALA A 209 -15.81 22.32 4.45
N VAL A 210 -16.52 21.25 4.77
CA VAL A 210 -16.10 20.28 5.78
C VAL A 210 -15.33 19.10 5.15
N ALA A 211 -15.73 18.65 3.96
CA ALA A 211 -15.14 17.47 3.32
C ALA A 211 -13.81 17.75 2.62
N LEU A 212 -13.64 18.92 1.97
CA LEU A 212 -12.54 19.13 1.03
C LEU A 212 -11.24 19.73 1.61
N PRO A 213 -11.24 20.59 2.66
CA PRO A 213 -10.04 21.33 3.04
C PRO A 213 -8.85 20.42 3.37
N VAL A 214 -9.05 19.36 4.15
CA VAL A 214 -7.97 18.48 4.58
C VAL A 214 -7.36 17.69 3.40
N PRO A 215 -8.16 16.95 2.58
CA PRO A 215 -7.60 16.26 1.43
C PRO A 215 -7.02 17.21 0.38
N ALA A 216 -7.62 18.38 0.17
CA ALA A 216 -7.09 19.39 -0.76
C ALA A 216 -5.75 19.96 -0.28
N ALA A 217 -5.63 20.29 1.00
CA ALA A 217 -4.38 20.77 1.58
C ALA A 217 -3.27 19.72 1.45
N TYR A 218 -3.57 18.46 1.73
CA TYR A 218 -2.58 17.41 1.53
C TYR A 218 -2.23 17.18 0.06
N GLN A 219 -3.20 17.29 -0.85
CA GLN A 219 -2.94 17.17 -2.29
C GLN A 219 -2.03 18.31 -2.81
N ILE A 220 -2.24 19.54 -2.33
CA ILE A 220 -1.35 20.66 -2.65
C ILE A 220 0.05 20.42 -2.05
N PHE A 221 0.12 19.92 -0.80
CA PHE A 221 1.39 19.54 -0.18
C PHE A 221 2.09 18.46 -1.00
N ARG A 222 1.40 17.38 -1.41
CA ARG A 222 1.96 16.31 -2.25
C ARG A 222 2.56 16.85 -3.54
N MET A 223 1.80 17.67 -4.25
CA MET A 223 2.27 18.28 -5.50
C MET A 223 3.51 19.15 -5.29
N GLY A 224 3.50 19.99 -4.26
CA GLY A 224 4.61 20.91 -3.98
C GLY A 224 5.82 20.24 -3.35
N TYR A 225 5.62 19.31 -2.45
CA TYR A 225 6.71 18.69 -1.70
C TYR A 225 7.37 17.54 -2.48
N TYR A 226 6.57 16.64 -3.08
CA TYR A 226 7.08 15.47 -3.81
C TYR A 226 7.10 15.66 -5.34
N GLY A 227 6.48 16.68 -5.89
CA GLY A 227 6.31 16.83 -7.34
C GLY A 227 5.36 15.80 -7.97
N LEU A 228 4.44 15.22 -7.19
CA LEU A 228 3.57 14.11 -7.57
C LEU A 228 2.09 14.47 -7.53
N LEU A 229 1.33 13.99 -8.49
CA LEU A 229 -0.13 14.06 -8.49
C LEU A 229 -0.76 12.91 -7.69
N THR A 230 -0.15 11.73 -7.74
CA THR A 230 -0.54 10.52 -7.02
C THR A 230 0.67 10.00 -6.22
N PRO A 231 0.48 9.15 -5.20
CA PRO A 231 1.61 8.50 -4.53
C PRO A 231 2.53 7.81 -5.53
N HIS A 232 3.83 7.76 -5.23
CA HIS A 232 4.85 7.24 -6.15
C HIS A 232 4.60 5.79 -6.55
N THR A 233 4.13 4.97 -5.61
CA THR A 233 3.70 3.60 -5.86
C THR A 233 2.58 3.45 -6.90
N ALA A 234 1.72 4.47 -7.06
CA ALA A 234 0.69 4.47 -8.10
C ALA A 234 1.28 4.81 -9.49
N VAL A 235 2.36 5.60 -9.53
CA VAL A 235 3.13 5.86 -10.75
C VAL A 235 3.88 4.60 -11.18
N ALA A 236 4.54 3.93 -10.22
CA ALA A 236 5.27 2.70 -10.47
C ALA A 236 4.36 1.59 -11.04
N LYS A 237 3.22 1.37 -10.41
CA LYS A 237 2.29 0.27 -10.78
C LYS A 237 1.46 0.51 -12.03
N SER A 238 1.56 1.69 -12.67
CA SER A 238 0.82 2.05 -13.92
C SER A 238 -0.64 1.58 -13.91
N ALA A 239 -1.38 1.87 -12.82
CA ALA A 239 -2.71 1.33 -12.50
C ALA A 239 -3.84 1.70 -13.50
N SER A 240 -3.48 2.15 -14.72
CA SER A 240 -4.42 2.61 -15.74
C SER A 240 -4.90 1.52 -16.70
N ASP A 241 -4.14 0.45 -16.88
CA ASP A 241 -4.44 -0.56 -17.89
C ASP A 241 -5.44 -1.60 -17.40
N SER A 242 -6.16 -2.19 -18.35
CA SER A 242 -7.22 -3.15 -18.08
C SER A 242 -6.69 -4.58 -18.21
N GLN A 243 -6.64 -5.32 -17.10
CA GLN A 243 -6.17 -6.70 -17.02
C GLN A 243 -7.29 -7.64 -16.51
N TRP A 244 -8.40 -7.66 -17.21
CA TRP A 244 -9.59 -8.41 -16.78
C TRP A 244 -9.34 -9.91 -16.58
N GLY A 245 -8.55 -10.54 -17.45
CA GLY A 245 -8.24 -11.97 -17.36
C GLY A 245 -7.56 -12.32 -16.04
N THR A 246 -6.48 -11.60 -15.71
CA THR A 246 -5.74 -11.72 -14.45
C THR A 246 -6.64 -11.40 -13.26
N GLY A 247 -7.49 -10.37 -13.36
CA GLY A 247 -8.44 -10.00 -12.32
C GLY A 247 -9.46 -11.09 -12.00
N PHE A 248 -10.00 -11.79 -13.02
CA PHE A 248 -10.87 -12.94 -12.79
C PHE A 248 -10.11 -14.13 -12.19
N GLY A 249 -8.85 -14.36 -12.61
CA GLY A 249 -7.96 -15.35 -11.99
C GLY A 249 -7.76 -15.06 -10.50
N TYR A 250 -7.47 -13.80 -10.16
CA TYR A 250 -7.33 -13.33 -8.78
C TYR A 250 -8.61 -13.45 -7.96
N ALA A 251 -9.79 -13.27 -8.58
CA ALA A 251 -11.07 -13.52 -7.90
C ALA A 251 -11.27 -15.01 -7.60
N TRP A 252 -10.94 -15.87 -8.56
CA TRP A 252 -11.07 -17.32 -8.40
C TRP A 252 -10.09 -17.88 -7.38
N ASP A 253 -8.89 -17.34 -7.30
CA ASP A 253 -7.87 -17.66 -6.30
C ASP A 253 -8.40 -17.49 -4.86
N LEU A 254 -9.22 -16.46 -4.58
CA LEU A 254 -9.88 -16.31 -3.28
C LEU A 254 -11.16 -17.15 -3.14
N LEU A 255 -11.97 -17.24 -4.20
CA LEU A 255 -13.30 -17.87 -4.10
C LEU A 255 -13.23 -19.37 -3.98
N ALA A 256 -12.35 -20.02 -4.75
CA ALA A 256 -12.33 -21.47 -4.88
C ALA A 256 -11.83 -22.21 -3.64
N PRO A 257 -10.68 -21.88 -3.04
CA PRO A 257 -10.12 -22.65 -1.91
C PRO A 257 -11.06 -22.72 -0.70
N TYR A 258 -11.82 -21.64 -0.48
CA TYR A 258 -12.73 -21.51 0.66
C TYR A 258 -14.19 -21.81 0.28
N ALA A 259 -14.51 -22.10 -0.97
CA ALA A 259 -15.89 -22.14 -1.47
C ALA A 259 -16.69 -20.89 -1.03
N LEU A 260 -16.02 -19.71 -1.05
CA LEU A 260 -16.55 -18.46 -0.51
C LEU A 260 -17.82 -17.99 -1.23
N TYR A 261 -18.04 -18.41 -2.48
CA TYR A 261 -19.26 -18.15 -3.24
C TYR A 261 -20.52 -18.71 -2.52
N LEU A 262 -20.42 -19.78 -1.73
CA LEU A 262 -21.57 -20.36 -0.99
C LEU A 262 -22.13 -19.38 0.06
N PRO A 263 -21.35 -18.92 1.06
CA PRO A 263 -21.87 -17.95 2.03
C PRO A 263 -22.19 -16.60 1.41
N LEU A 264 -21.52 -16.18 0.32
CA LEU A 264 -21.86 -14.94 -0.38
C LEU A 264 -23.25 -15.00 -1.02
N ILE A 265 -23.61 -16.10 -1.68
CA ILE A 265 -24.95 -16.32 -2.22
C ILE A 265 -26.00 -16.24 -1.10
N VAL A 266 -25.75 -16.90 0.04
CA VAL A 266 -26.64 -16.87 1.20
C VAL A 266 -26.81 -15.44 1.72
N VAL A 267 -25.70 -14.69 1.89
CA VAL A 267 -25.73 -13.31 2.38
C VAL A 267 -26.48 -12.40 1.43
N ILE A 268 -26.20 -12.45 0.12
CA ILE A 268 -26.84 -11.61 -0.89
C ILE A 268 -28.35 -11.90 -0.97
N ALA A 269 -28.73 -13.18 -1.04
CA ALA A 269 -30.12 -13.58 -1.08
C ALA A 269 -30.88 -13.13 0.17
N LEU A 270 -30.25 -13.28 1.34
CA LEU A 270 -30.83 -12.87 2.61
C LEU A 270 -31.00 -11.35 2.72
N LEU A 271 -29.98 -10.57 2.35
CA LEU A 271 -30.06 -9.11 2.31
C LEU A 271 -31.13 -8.62 1.34
N ALA A 272 -31.24 -9.22 0.14
CA ALA A 272 -32.27 -8.90 -0.83
C ALA A 272 -33.68 -9.21 -0.29
N TRP A 273 -33.83 -10.30 0.44
CA TRP A 273 -35.10 -10.66 1.09
C TRP A 273 -35.44 -9.68 2.22
N LEU A 274 -34.52 -9.39 3.13
CA LEU A 274 -34.72 -8.45 4.24
C LEU A 274 -34.95 -7.01 3.76
N ALA A 275 -34.36 -6.62 2.63
CA ALA A 275 -34.51 -5.28 2.05
C ALA A 275 -35.94 -4.96 1.58
N ARG A 276 -36.82 -5.97 1.45
CA ARG A 276 -38.20 -5.76 1.02
C ARG A 276 -39.02 -5.05 2.10
N ASP A 277 -38.70 -5.27 3.36
CA ASP A 277 -39.48 -4.80 4.50
C ASP A 277 -38.90 -3.53 5.17
N VAL A 278 -37.80 -2.98 4.64
CA VAL A 278 -37.20 -1.75 5.18
C VAL A 278 -37.75 -0.50 4.50
N SER A 279 -37.72 0.63 5.22
CA SER A 279 -38.11 1.93 4.66
C SER A 279 -37.24 2.33 3.46
N ASN A 280 -37.76 3.15 2.57
CA ASN A 280 -37.04 3.63 1.38
C ASN A 280 -35.68 4.24 1.75
N ARG A 281 -35.58 5.01 2.82
CA ARG A 281 -34.33 5.62 3.27
C ARG A 281 -33.29 4.57 3.70
N ARG A 282 -33.70 3.54 4.44
CA ARG A 282 -32.82 2.42 4.80
C ARG A 282 -32.42 1.62 3.56
N ARG A 283 -33.37 1.40 2.63
CA ARG A 283 -33.08 0.72 1.35
C ARG A 283 -32.06 1.50 0.53
N THR A 284 -32.15 2.82 0.46
CA THR A 284 -31.15 3.67 -0.22
C THR A 284 -29.74 3.44 0.32
N ILE A 285 -29.57 3.30 1.65
CA ILE A 285 -28.25 3.03 2.23
C ILE A 285 -27.75 1.63 1.87
N LEU A 286 -28.62 0.61 1.90
CA LEU A 286 -28.22 -0.74 1.44
C LEU A 286 -27.75 -0.72 -0.01
N LEU A 287 -28.50 -0.04 -0.87
CA LEU A 287 -28.14 0.10 -2.30
C LEU A 287 -26.84 0.90 -2.48
N LEU A 288 -26.62 1.94 -1.69
CA LEU A 288 -25.38 2.70 -1.70
C LEU A 288 -24.20 1.81 -1.33
N VAL A 289 -24.27 1.11 -0.19
CA VAL A 289 -23.20 0.22 0.27
C VAL A 289 -22.92 -0.89 -0.74
N ALA A 290 -23.98 -1.59 -1.21
CA ALA A 290 -23.84 -2.66 -2.18
C ALA A 290 -23.30 -2.14 -3.53
N GLY A 291 -23.78 -1.00 -4.01
CA GLY A 291 -23.36 -0.41 -5.29
C GLY A 291 -21.90 0.02 -5.27
N VAL A 292 -21.45 0.66 -4.18
CA VAL A 292 -20.04 1.08 -4.06
C VAL A 292 -19.12 -0.11 -3.85
N ALA A 293 -19.52 -1.11 -3.03
CA ALA A 293 -18.75 -2.34 -2.87
C ALA A 293 -18.62 -3.09 -4.21
N PHE A 294 -19.71 -3.17 -4.98
CA PHE A 294 -19.69 -3.76 -6.33
C PHE A 294 -18.78 -2.98 -7.29
N ALA A 295 -18.85 -1.65 -7.28
CA ALA A 295 -17.94 -0.82 -8.10
C ALA A 295 -16.47 -1.03 -7.71
N HIS A 296 -16.17 -1.24 -6.42
CA HIS A 296 -14.83 -1.58 -5.95
C HIS A 296 -14.41 -2.99 -6.44
N ILE A 297 -15.31 -3.98 -6.40
CA ILE A 297 -15.08 -5.31 -6.98
C ILE A 297 -14.71 -5.19 -8.47
N VAL A 298 -15.50 -4.43 -9.24
CA VAL A 298 -15.24 -4.19 -10.67
C VAL A 298 -13.88 -3.51 -10.89
N TYR A 299 -13.52 -2.56 -10.02
CA TYR A 299 -12.20 -1.93 -10.07
C TYR A 299 -11.06 -2.95 -9.87
N VAL A 300 -11.15 -3.81 -8.84
CA VAL A 300 -10.14 -4.86 -8.59
C VAL A 300 -10.02 -5.82 -9.78
N LEU A 301 -11.15 -6.23 -10.36
CA LEU A 301 -11.15 -7.06 -11.57
C LEU A 301 -10.47 -6.37 -12.75
N LYS A 302 -10.76 -5.07 -12.95
CA LYS A 302 -10.20 -4.29 -14.05
C LYS A 302 -8.68 -4.16 -13.96
N VAL A 303 -8.14 -3.88 -12.77
CA VAL A 303 -6.69 -3.65 -12.59
C VAL A 303 -5.87 -4.93 -12.49
N GLY A 304 -6.49 -6.11 -12.60
CA GLY A 304 -5.79 -7.39 -12.59
C GLY A 304 -5.57 -8.02 -11.22
N GLY A 305 -6.07 -7.38 -10.15
CA GLY A 305 -5.86 -7.86 -8.79
C GLY A 305 -4.50 -7.51 -8.22
N ASP A 306 -3.83 -8.48 -7.60
CA ASP A 306 -2.59 -8.32 -6.86
C ASP A 306 -1.83 -9.67 -6.80
N PHE A 307 -0.55 -9.62 -6.46
CA PHE A 307 0.23 -10.82 -6.22
C PHE A 307 0.01 -11.45 -4.83
N MET A 308 -0.54 -10.70 -3.88
CA MET A 308 -0.85 -11.20 -2.53
C MET A 308 -2.25 -11.81 -2.49
N HIS A 309 -2.35 -13.09 -2.12
CA HIS A 309 -3.60 -13.83 -2.01
C HIS A 309 -4.67 -13.06 -1.22
N GLY A 310 -5.78 -12.79 -1.87
CA GLY A 310 -6.98 -12.19 -1.26
C GLY A 310 -6.87 -10.73 -0.83
N ARG A 311 -5.68 -10.10 -0.78
CA ARG A 311 -5.45 -8.76 -0.20
C ARG A 311 -6.45 -7.73 -0.70
N MET A 312 -6.52 -7.52 -2.01
CA MET A 312 -7.38 -6.46 -2.57
C MET A 312 -8.88 -6.76 -2.44
N TRP A 313 -9.26 -8.01 -2.20
CA TRP A 313 -10.65 -8.40 -1.97
C TRP A 313 -11.17 -8.10 -0.55
N LEU A 314 -10.28 -7.90 0.43
CA LEU A 314 -10.68 -7.74 1.83
C LEU A 314 -11.57 -6.52 2.06
N LEU A 315 -11.26 -5.37 1.43
CA LEU A 315 -12.04 -4.14 1.63
C LEU A 315 -13.42 -4.20 0.98
N PRO A 316 -13.57 -4.54 -0.31
CA PRO A 316 -14.89 -4.64 -0.92
C PRO A 316 -15.74 -5.77 -0.31
N LEU A 317 -15.12 -6.89 0.11
CA LEU A 317 -15.81 -7.95 0.84
C LEU A 317 -16.33 -7.46 2.20
N PHE A 318 -15.49 -6.79 2.98
CA PHE A 318 -15.90 -6.22 4.26
C PHE A 318 -17.03 -5.21 4.08
N ALA A 319 -16.93 -4.33 3.08
CA ALA A 319 -17.97 -3.35 2.76
C ALA A 319 -19.29 -4.03 2.37
N LEU A 320 -19.26 -5.06 1.53
CA LEU A 320 -20.43 -5.84 1.12
C LEU A 320 -21.11 -6.51 2.34
N LEU A 321 -20.30 -6.97 3.30
CA LEU A 321 -20.77 -7.65 4.50
C LEU A 321 -21.26 -6.69 5.60
N LEU A 322 -20.98 -5.38 5.56
CA LEU A 322 -21.35 -4.42 6.61
C LEU A 322 -22.83 -4.51 7.02
N PRO A 323 -23.80 -4.55 6.09
CA PRO A 323 -25.22 -4.69 6.48
C PRO A 323 -25.55 -6.07 7.04
N ALA A 324 -24.76 -7.09 6.70
CA ALA A 324 -24.93 -8.47 7.11
C ALA A 324 -24.08 -8.89 8.33
N MET A 325 -23.28 -7.97 8.90
CA MET A 325 -22.43 -8.31 10.07
C MET A 325 -23.24 -8.99 11.16
N VAL A 326 -24.49 -8.50 11.38
CA VAL A 326 -25.54 -9.21 12.10
C VAL A 326 -26.86 -9.08 11.31
N VAL A 327 -27.75 -10.05 11.50
CA VAL A 327 -29.08 -10.07 10.88
C VAL A 327 -30.17 -10.28 11.93
N PRO A 328 -31.43 -9.82 11.70
CA PRO A 328 -32.55 -10.09 12.62
C PRO A 328 -32.72 -11.59 12.80
N LEU A 329 -32.89 -12.03 14.04
CA LEU A 329 -33.02 -13.46 14.37
C LEU A 329 -34.47 -13.93 14.16
N ASN A 330 -34.64 -14.84 13.21
CA ASN A 330 -35.88 -15.61 12.98
C ASN A 330 -35.49 -17.02 12.47
N LYS A 331 -36.46 -17.85 12.13
CA LYS A 331 -36.21 -19.24 11.70
C LYS A 331 -35.35 -19.31 10.43
N VAL A 332 -35.58 -18.46 9.44
CA VAL A 332 -34.84 -18.43 8.16
C VAL A 332 -33.44 -17.93 8.37
N THR A 333 -33.28 -16.77 9.02
CA THR A 333 -31.97 -16.18 9.30
C THR A 333 -31.16 -17.04 10.26
N GLY A 334 -31.81 -17.70 11.24
CA GLY A 334 -31.15 -18.66 12.13
C GLY A 334 -30.58 -19.87 11.41
N ALA A 335 -31.32 -20.42 10.44
CA ALA A 335 -30.81 -21.49 9.57
C ALA A 335 -29.63 -21.04 8.71
N ALA A 336 -29.71 -19.83 8.12
CA ALA A 336 -28.61 -19.25 7.35
C ALA A 336 -27.35 -19.03 8.20
N VAL A 337 -27.50 -18.51 9.43
CA VAL A 337 -26.39 -18.35 10.38
C VAL A 337 -25.77 -19.69 10.72
N ALA A 338 -26.60 -20.72 11.02
CA ALA A 338 -26.07 -22.06 11.30
C ALA A 338 -25.27 -22.63 10.13
N ALA A 339 -25.77 -22.50 8.89
CA ALA A 339 -25.06 -22.96 7.69
C ALA A 339 -23.72 -22.23 7.51
N VAL A 340 -23.70 -20.90 7.71
CA VAL A 340 -22.47 -20.09 7.61
C VAL A 340 -21.48 -20.45 8.73
N VAL A 341 -21.95 -20.71 9.96
CA VAL A 341 -21.08 -21.14 11.07
C VAL A 341 -20.42 -22.50 10.76
N VAL A 342 -21.18 -23.45 10.19
CA VAL A 342 -20.60 -24.73 9.76
C VAL A 342 -19.57 -24.53 8.66
N TRP A 343 -19.88 -23.72 7.65
CA TRP A 343 -18.92 -23.36 6.60
C TRP A 343 -17.66 -22.71 7.20
N ALA A 344 -17.83 -21.72 8.08
CA ALA A 344 -16.71 -21.02 8.73
C ALA A 344 -15.83 -21.97 9.54
N ALA A 345 -16.44 -22.91 10.28
CA ALA A 345 -15.71 -23.93 11.02
C ALA A 345 -14.89 -24.83 10.09
N VAL A 346 -15.47 -25.27 8.95
CA VAL A 346 -14.74 -26.05 7.95
C VAL A 346 -13.56 -25.26 7.38
N VAL A 347 -13.77 -23.99 7.01
CA VAL A 347 -12.69 -23.13 6.47
C VAL A 347 -11.57 -22.93 7.48
N VAL A 348 -11.91 -22.68 8.75
CA VAL A 348 -10.91 -22.46 9.81
C VAL A 348 -10.11 -23.74 10.10
N VAL A 349 -10.76 -24.90 10.11
CA VAL A 349 -10.10 -26.19 10.41
C VAL A 349 -9.28 -26.67 9.22
N ARG A 350 -9.83 -26.56 8.01
CA ARG A 350 -9.15 -27.00 6.80
C ARG A 350 -7.95 -26.12 6.45
N ALA A 351 -8.04 -24.80 6.78
CA ALA A 351 -7.13 -23.75 6.34
C ALA A 351 -6.95 -23.71 4.80
N ASN A 352 -6.01 -22.95 4.30
CA ASN A 352 -5.52 -23.09 2.93
C ASN A 352 -4.22 -23.90 3.02
N PRO A 353 -4.21 -25.17 2.62
CA PRO A 353 -2.97 -25.93 2.63
C PRO A 353 -2.02 -25.29 1.63
N VAL A 354 -0.92 -24.76 2.14
CA VAL A 354 0.17 -24.23 1.33
C VAL A 354 1.08 -25.38 0.95
N ASP A 355 1.30 -25.56 -0.34
CA ASP A 355 2.29 -26.49 -0.86
C ASP A 355 3.65 -25.77 -0.88
N TRP A 356 4.51 -26.10 0.07
CA TRP A 356 5.83 -25.51 0.21
C TRP A 356 6.77 -25.88 -0.94
N GLU A 357 6.57 -27.02 -1.60
CA GLU A 357 7.36 -27.42 -2.77
C GLU A 357 7.10 -26.45 -3.94
N VAL A 358 5.87 -25.96 -4.07
CA VAL A 358 5.52 -24.95 -5.08
C VAL A 358 6.28 -23.64 -4.84
N TYR A 359 6.40 -23.19 -3.59
CA TYR A 359 7.18 -21.99 -3.26
C TYR A 359 8.69 -22.13 -3.51
N GLU A 360 9.21 -23.33 -3.61
CA GLU A 360 10.63 -23.58 -3.88
C GLU A 360 10.94 -23.77 -5.37
N ASN A 361 9.98 -24.24 -6.15
CA ASN A 361 10.25 -24.78 -7.48
C ASN A 361 9.50 -24.09 -8.63
N GLU A 362 8.53 -23.21 -8.37
CA GLU A 362 7.72 -22.58 -9.41
C GLU A 362 7.72 -21.05 -9.32
N GLU A 363 7.58 -20.38 -10.48
CA GLU A 363 7.26 -18.96 -10.53
C GLU A 363 5.85 -18.72 -9.99
N LEU A 364 5.77 -18.06 -8.84
CA LEU A 364 4.52 -17.80 -8.15
C LEU A 364 3.92 -16.47 -8.64
N ASN A 365 2.73 -16.53 -9.25
CA ASN A 365 1.99 -15.33 -9.65
C ASN A 365 1.20 -14.72 -8.48
N ILE A 366 0.45 -15.55 -7.75
CA ILE A 366 -0.31 -15.15 -6.55
C ILE A 366 0.17 -16.00 -5.39
N VAL A 367 0.55 -15.37 -4.29
CA VAL A 367 1.13 -16.04 -3.12
C VAL A 367 0.35 -15.73 -1.85
N ASP A 368 0.22 -16.72 -0.96
CA ASP A 368 -0.05 -16.48 0.46
C ASP A 368 1.21 -15.86 1.06
N GLU A 369 1.23 -14.54 1.18
CA GLU A 369 2.45 -13.78 1.50
C GLU A 369 2.98 -14.09 2.89
N ARG A 370 2.11 -14.36 3.85
CA ARG A 370 2.53 -14.76 5.18
C ARG A 370 3.28 -16.08 5.17
N GLU A 371 2.79 -17.05 4.42
CA GLU A 371 3.44 -18.35 4.31
C GLU A 371 4.68 -18.28 3.41
N PHE A 372 4.65 -17.49 2.34
CA PHE A 372 5.81 -17.21 1.51
C PHE A 372 6.98 -16.66 2.36
N TRP A 373 6.75 -15.65 3.18
CA TRP A 373 7.81 -15.10 4.04
C TRP A 373 8.23 -16.07 5.16
N SER A 374 7.32 -16.91 5.67
CA SER A 374 7.68 -17.97 6.60
C SER A 374 8.68 -18.94 5.96
N ASN A 375 8.49 -19.28 4.68
CA ASN A 375 9.43 -20.12 3.94
C ASN A 375 10.72 -19.40 3.60
N ALA A 376 10.63 -18.19 3.03
CA ALA A 376 11.79 -17.40 2.59
C ALA A 376 12.77 -17.08 3.72
N THR A 377 12.26 -16.84 4.93
CA THR A 377 13.09 -16.62 6.14
C THR A 377 13.59 -17.93 6.75
N ARG A 378 13.39 -19.08 6.10
CA ARG A 378 13.74 -20.43 6.58
C ARG A 378 13.16 -20.76 7.97
N SER A 379 12.07 -20.10 8.30
CA SER A 379 11.30 -20.37 9.50
C SER A 379 10.49 -21.67 9.31
N GLN A 380 10.05 -22.23 10.43
CA GLN A 380 9.11 -23.35 10.35
C GLN A 380 7.74 -22.85 9.87
N PRO A 381 6.94 -23.69 9.19
CA PRO A 381 5.56 -23.35 8.83
C PRO A 381 4.79 -22.78 10.03
N GLY A 382 4.08 -21.69 9.82
CA GLY A 382 3.35 -21.01 10.88
C GLY A 382 4.18 -20.08 11.78
N HIS A 383 5.48 -19.91 11.55
CA HIS A 383 6.36 -18.97 12.26
C HIS A 383 6.86 -17.88 11.30
N PRO A 384 5.99 -16.94 10.87
CA PRO A 384 6.38 -15.87 9.95
C PRO A 384 7.26 -14.82 10.65
N PRO A 385 8.00 -14.01 9.86
CA PRO A 385 8.77 -12.89 10.37
C PRO A 385 7.87 -11.86 11.07
N ARG A 386 8.39 -11.19 12.10
CA ARG A 386 7.71 -10.14 12.87
C ARG A 386 8.49 -8.84 12.94
N TYR A 387 9.78 -8.92 12.76
CA TYR A 387 10.74 -7.83 12.90
C TYR A 387 11.62 -7.77 11.66
N ALA A 388 12.21 -6.61 11.41
CA ALA A 388 13.08 -6.42 10.26
C ALA A 388 14.25 -7.41 10.23
N GLU A 389 14.85 -7.69 11.37
CA GLU A 389 15.98 -8.63 11.50
C GLU A 389 15.62 -10.09 11.22
N ASP A 390 14.34 -10.48 11.32
CA ASP A 390 13.90 -11.84 10.94
C ASP A 390 14.12 -12.12 9.45
N PHE A 391 14.18 -11.07 8.63
CA PHE A 391 14.41 -11.16 7.19
C PHE A 391 15.90 -11.29 6.79
N LEU A 392 16.85 -11.13 7.73
CA LEU A 392 18.29 -11.27 7.44
C LEU A 392 18.67 -12.68 6.97
N SER A 393 17.85 -13.67 7.26
CA SER A 393 18.03 -15.06 6.80
C SER A 393 17.56 -15.32 5.36
N VAL A 394 16.91 -14.34 4.72
CA VAL A 394 16.40 -14.48 3.34
C VAL A 394 17.56 -14.61 2.36
N LYS A 395 17.48 -15.59 1.48
CA LYS A 395 18.52 -15.95 0.52
C LYS A 395 19.03 -14.74 -0.30
N VAL A 396 18.10 -13.89 -0.75
CA VAL A 396 18.40 -12.75 -1.63
C VAL A 396 19.25 -11.68 -0.97
N LEU A 397 19.24 -11.53 0.36
CA LEU A 397 20.17 -10.62 1.06
C LEU A 397 21.60 -11.15 1.07
N GLY A 398 21.77 -12.46 0.94
CA GLY A 398 23.06 -13.11 1.06
C GLY A 398 23.54 -13.28 2.50
N PRO A 399 24.38 -14.27 2.75
CA PRO A 399 24.84 -14.61 4.10
C PRO A 399 25.83 -13.58 4.69
N ASP A 400 26.33 -12.67 3.88
CA ASP A 400 27.35 -11.68 4.19
C ASP A 400 26.83 -10.24 4.20
N TRP A 401 25.50 -10.05 4.18
CA TRP A 401 24.83 -8.75 4.12
C TRP A 401 25.39 -7.72 5.11
N GLU A 402 25.35 -8.03 6.42
CA GLU A 402 25.80 -7.10 7.47
C GLU A 402 27.29 -6.74 7.31
N LYS A 403 28.12 -7.74 6.98
CA LYS A 403 29.54 -7.53 6.73
C LYS A 403 29.78 -6.62 5.53
N LYS A 404 29.01 -6.82 4.45
CA LYS A 404 29.15 -6.04 3.21
C LYS A 404 28.68 -4.61 3.40
N LEU A 405 27.63 -4.40 4.19
CA LEU A 405 27.17 -3.06 4.55
C LEU A 405 28.23 -2.31 5.35
N SER A 406 28.79 -2.93 6.40
CA SER A 406 29.88 -2.32 7.19
C SER A 406 31.13 -2.06 6.34
N GLN A 407 31.48 -2.97 5.42
CA GLN A 407 32.60 -2.77 4.50
C GLN A 407 32.36 -1.55 3.59
N ALA A 408 31.13 -1.38 3.09
CA ALA A 408 30.78 -0.24 2.22
C ALA A 408 30.86 1.11 2.98
N GLU A 409 30.54 1.12 4.27
CA GLU A 409 30.70 2.30 5.13
C GLU A 409 32.19 2.61 5.40
N GLU A 410 32.99 1.60 5.72
CA GLU A 410 34.44 1.75 5.99
C GLU A 410 35.21 2.22 4.75
N GLU A 411 34.82 1.76 3.57
CA GLU A 411 35.44 2.10 2.28
C GLU A 411 34.88 3.37 1.63
N ASP A 412 33.85 4.00 2.23
CA ASP A 412 33.06 5.09 1.60
C ASP A 412 32.60 4.72 0.18
N ALA A 413 32.09 3.50 0.04
CA ALA A 413 31.65 3.01 -1.27
C ALA A 413 30.48 3.83 -1.81
N ALA A 414 30.48 4.09 -3.12
CA ALA A 414 29.36 4.80 -3.77
C ALA A 414 28.12 3.93 -3.88
N GLN A 415 28.32 2.63 -4.14
CA GLN A 415 27.22 1.70 -4.37
C GLN A 415 27.54 0.30 -3.87
N LEU A 416 26.49 -0.36 -3.35
CA LEU A 416 26.44 -1.80 -3.15
C LEU A 416 25.59 -2.42 -4.27
N THR A 417 26.23 -3.23 -5.11
CA THR A 417 25.55 -3.92 -6.21
C THR A 417 25.29 -5.36 -5.84
N HIS A 418 24.04 -5.78 -5.97
CA HIS A 418 23.61 -7.15 -5.73
C HIS A 418 24.12 -8.07 -6.84
N ILE A 419 24.75 -9.18 -6.50
CA ILE A 419 25.34 -10.13 -7.45
C ILE A 419 24.98 -11.58 -7.13
N ILE A 420 24.91 -12.40 -8.17
CA ILE A 420 24.81 -13.85 -8.05
C ILE A 420 26.23 -14.44 -8.17
N VAL A 421 26.77 -14.91 -7.07
CA VAL A 421 28.12 -15.51 -7.05
C VAL A 421 28.13 -16.97 -7.45
N GLN A 422 27.00 -17.66 -7.34
CA GLN A 422 26.82 -19.05 -7.74
C GLN A 422 25.37 -19.28 -8.17
N ARG A 423 25.15 -20.04 -9.25
CA ARG A 423 23.80 -20.29 -9.77
C ARG A 423 23.16 -21.57 -9.23
N GLU A 424 23.95 -22.59 -8.89
CA GLU A 424 23.44 -23.88 -8.40
C GLU A 424 24.30 -24.44 -7.23
N PRO A 425 23.82 -24.44 -5.97
CA PRO A 425 22.65 -23.70 -5.52
C PRO A 425 22.85 -22.17 -5.63
N GLU A 426 21.78 -21.46 -5.87
CA GLU A 426 21.84 -20.01 -6.04
C GLU A 426 22.35 -19.34 -4.76
N LEU A 427 23.43 -18.57 -4.89
CA LEU A 427 24.08 -17.82 -3.81
C LEU A 427 24.25 -16.37 -4.22
N TYR A 428 23.76 -15.49 -3.39
CA TYR A 428 23.82 -14.04 -3.55
C TYR A 428 24.89 -13.42 -2.66
N SER A 429 25.45 -12.32 -3.10
CA SER A 429 26.35 -11.46 -2.34
C SER A 429 26.26 -10.02 -2.86
N TRP A 430 27.09 -9.15 -2.31
CA TRP A 430 27.15 -7.73 -2.65
C TRP A 430 28.57 -7.34 -3.03
N LEU A 431 28.67 -6.55 -4.10
CA LEU A 431 29.92 -5.96 -4.57
C LEU A 431 29.90 -4.47 -4.24
N THR A 432 30.95 -3.96 -3.58
CA THR A 432 31.18 -2.54 -3.39
C THR A 432 31.74 -1.92 -4.66
N LEU A 433 31.16 -0.80 -5.10
CA LEU A 433 31.69 0.00 -6.21
C LEU A 433 32.29 1.30 -5.63
N PRO A 434 33.49 1.70 -6.10
CA PRO A 434 34.21 2.85 -5.57
C PRO A 434 33.51 4.16 -5.92
N ARG A 435 33.76 5.17 -5.10
CA ARG A 435 33.28 6.54 -5.30
C ARG A 435 34.21 7.28 -6.27
N THR A 436 33.61 8.06 -7.18
CA THR A 436 34.37 8.91 -8.10
C THR A 436 35.08 10.04 -7.34
N GLU A 437 36.37 10.27 -7.64
CA GLU A 437 37.14 11.43 -7.14
C GLU A 437 36.99 12.66 -8.02
N HIS A 438 36.57 12.47 -9.27
CA HIS A 438 36.59 13.49 -10.33
C HIS A 438 35.28 14.28 -10.44
N GLU A 439 34.13 13.65 -10.16
CA GLU A 439 32.82 14.30 -10.22
C GLU A 439 32.44 14.85 -8.82
N THR A 440 32.94 16.05 -8.50
CA THR A 440 32.81 16.68 -7.17
C THR A 440 31.37 16.88 -6.70
N ASP A 441 30.45 17.05 -7.63
CA ASP A 441 29.02 17.22 -7.38
C ASP A 441 28.30 15.91 -7.03
N LEU A 442 28.90 14.76 -7.30
CA LEU A 442 28.42 13.46 -6.88
C LEU A 442 28.99 13.00 -5.53
N GLN A 443 30.02 13.66 -5.01
CA GLN A 443 30.68 13.24 -3.76
C GLN A 443 29.73 13.28 -2.53
N ALA A 444 28.73 14.17 -2.55
CA ALA A 444 27.74 14.26 -1.50
C ALA A 444 26.64 13.17 -1.59
N HIS A 445 26.60 12.35 -2.64
CA HIS A 445 25.63 11.26 -2.76
C HIS A 445 25.89 10.20 -1.69
N PRO A 446 24.88 9.72 -0.97
CA PRO A 446 25.04 8.66 0.01
C PRO A 446 25.39 7.33 -0.67
N THR A 447 25.99 6.41 0.07
CA THR A 447 26.12 5.01 -0.35
C THR A 447 24.74 4.50 -0.74
N THR A 448 24.63 3.99 -1.96
CA THR A 448 23.34 3.60 -2.55
C THR A 448 23.30 2.11 -2.83
N LEU A 449 22.16 1.49 -2.63
CA LEU A 449 21.92 0.11 -3.04
C LEU A 449 20.54 -0.05 -3.68
N TYR A 450 20.43 -1.03 -4.57
CA TYR A 450 19.20 -1.39 -5.26
C TYR A 450 18.81 -2.83 -4.93
N LEU A 451 17.62 -3.04 -4.39
CA LEU A 451 17.04 -4.36 -4.21
C LEU A 451 15.52 -4.31 -4.31
N LEU A 452 14.93 -5.33 -4.94
CA LEU A 452 13.50 -5.47 -5.10
C LEU A 452 12.75 -5.49 -3.76
N ASN A 453 13.28 -6.23 -2.79
CA ASN A 453 12.70 -6.38 -1.45
C ASN A 453 13.03 -5.17 -0.58
N LEU A 454 12.37 -4.07 -0.89
CA LEU A 454 12.67 -2.72 -0.41
C LEU A 454 12.51 -2.56 1.10
N GLY A 455 11.51 -3.22 1.70
CA GLY A 455 11.17 -3.08 3.11
C GLY A 455 12.25 -3.65 4.02
N MET A 456 12.55 -4.94 3.87
CA MET A 456 13.55 -5.62 4.69
C MET A 456 14.94 -5.02 4.52
N THR A 457 15.31 -4.64 3.29
CA THR A 457 16.61 -4.04 3.00
C THR A 457 16.74 -2.69 3.68
N SER A 458 15.74 -1.82 3.56
CA SER A 458 15.78 -0.47 4.11
C SER A 458 15.70 -0.43 5.63
N MET A 459 14.96 -1.34 6.25
CA MET A 459 14.87 -1.40 7.70
C MET A 459 16.11 -1.99 8.37
N ASN A 460 16.85 -2.83 7.66
CA ASN A 460 18.13 -3.39 8.07
C ASN A 460 19.34 -2.58 7.57
N SER A 461 19.12 -1.33 7.13
CA SER A 461 20.17 -0.36 6.77
C SER A 461 20.04 0.90 7.63
N GLU A 462 21.14 1.62 7.80
CA GLU A 462 21.12 2.93 8.46
C GLU A 462 20.37 3.97 7.61
N LEU A 463 19.99 5.11 8.23
CA LEU A 463 19.19 6.12 7.53
C LEU A 463 19.98 6.94 6.50
N ASP A 464 21.31 6.91 6.59
CA ASP A 464 22.23 7.55 5.65
C ASP A 464 22.56 6.66 4.45
N VAL A 465 22.21 5.39 4.45
CA VAL A 465 22.23 4.53 3.28
C VAL A 465 20.97 4.77 2.44
N ARG A 466 21.17 5.09 1.16
CA ARG A 466 20.09 5.27 0.19
C ARG A 466 19.67 3.91 -0.37
N VAL A 467 18.47 3.47 -0.03
CA VAL A 467 17.91 2.19 -0.48
C VAL A 467 16.88 2.44 -1.57
N LEU A 468 17.06 1.82 -2.71
CA LEU A 468 16.23 1.98 -3.89
C LEU A 468 15.77 0.61 -4.42
N ASP A 469 14.70 0.62 -5.19
CA ASP A 469 14.19 -0.52 -5.92
C ASP A 469 14.28 -0.34 -7.43
N THR A 470 14.34 -1.44 -8.15
CA THR A 470 14.46 -1.42 -9.62
C THR A 470 13.11 -1.23 -10.33
N MET A 471 11.98 -1.27 -9.60
CA MET A 471 10.62 -1.15 -10.16
C MET A 471 9.99 0.23 -9.97
N GLY A 472 10.52 1.02 -9.04
CA GLY A 472 10.10 2.40 -8.86
C GLY A 472 9.14 2.65 -7.70
N LEU A 473 9.09 1.81 -6.67
CA LEU A 473 8.33 2.12 -5.45
C LEU A 473 8.93 3.30 -4.70
N SER A 474 10.28 3.37 -4.66
CA SER A 474 11.05 4.48 -4.08
C SER A 474 11.95 5.19 -5.09
N THR A 475 12.07 4.69 -6.31
CA THR A 475 13.02 5.13 -7.33
C THR A 475 12.32 5.92 -8.43
N PRO A 476 12.49 7.28 -8.51
CA PRO A 476 11.82 8.11 -9.50
C PRO A 476 12.09 7.72 -10.96
N LEU A 477 13.31 7.31 -11.28
CA LEU A 477 13.70 6.84 -12.62
C LEU A 477 12.99 5.53 -12.97
N ALA A 478 13.10 4.52 -12.11
CA ALA A 478 12.49 3.20 -12.34
C ALA A 478 10.96 3.28 -12.54
N ALA A 479 10.28 4.15 -11.77
CA ALA A 479 8.85 4.35 -11.90
C ALA A 479 8.40 4.86 -13.28
N ARG A 480 9.32 5.38 -14.07
CA ARG A 480 9.09 5.99 -15.40
C ARG A 480 9.60 5.12 -16.55
N MET A 481 10.29 4.02 -16.26
CA MET A 481 10.77 3.07 -17.26
C MET A 481 9.61 2.39 -18.01
N PRO A 482 9.87 1.87 -19.22
CA PRO A 482 8.90 1.11 -19.99
C PRO A 482 8.35 -0.07 -19.21
N ARG A 483 7.11 -0.46 -19.52
CA ARG A 483 6.49 -1.67 -18.95
C ARG A 483 6.85 -2.89 -19.77
N ASP A 484 7.13 -3.97 -19.07
CA ASP A 484 7.10 -5.32 -19.63
C ASP A 484 5.66 -5.87 -19.52
N PRO A 485 4.92 -6.04 -20.63
CA PRO A 485 3.54 -6.49 -20.63
C PRO A 485 3.39 -7.94 -20.16
N ASP A 486 4.46 -8.74 -20.21
CA ASP A 486 4.48 -10.14 -19.84
C ASP A 486 4.90 -10.36 -18.39
N ALA A 487 5.36 -9.29 -17.72
CA ALA A 487 5.76 -9.37 -16.33
C ALA A 487 4.56 -9.41 -15.36
N ARG A 488 4.85 -9.84 -14.13
CA ARG A 488 3.87 -9.93 -13.03
C ARG A 488 3.26 -8.58 -12.71
N VAL A 489 1.96 -8.55 -12.42
CA VAL A 489 1.25 -7.32 -12.02
C VAL A 489 1.95 -6.60 -10.87
N GLY A 490 2.26 -5.32 -11.08
CA GLY A 490 2.98 -4.48 -10.10
C GLY A 490 4.49 -4.72 -10.03
N HIS A 491 5.05 -5.57 -10.91
CA HIS A 491 6.47 -5.88 -11.05
C HIS A 491 6.86 -5.85 -12.53
N ASP A 492 6.31 -4.90 -13.26
CA ASP A 492 6.34 -4.82 -14.71
C ASP A 492 7.26 -3.70 -15.25
N LYS A 493 8.14 -3.17 -14.40
CA LYS A 493 9.17 -2.18 -14.75
C LYS A 493 10.52 -2.61 -14.24
N TYR A 494 11.56 -2.21 -14.94
CA TYR A 494 12.93 -2.50 -14.54
C TYR A 494 13.84 -1.34 -14.88
N LEU A 495 14.66 -0.90 -13.92
CA LEU A 495 15.74 0.07 -14.14
C LEU A 495 17.02 -0.68 -14.50
N PRO A 496 17.56 -0.55 -15.72
CA PRO A 496 18.82 -1.18 -16.14
C PRO A 496 19.98 -0.83 -15.22
N LEU A 497 20.93 -1.73 -15.10
CA LEU A 497 22.05 -1.60 -14.16
C LEU A 497 22.93 -0.38 -14.48
N GLU A 498 23.08 -0.05 -15.74
CA GLU A 498 23.82 1.11 -16.23
C GLU A 498 23.18 2.43 -15.71
N TRP A 499 21.85 2.49 -15.68
CA TRP A 499 21.13 3.61 -15.08
C TRP A 499 21.25 3.61 -13.55
N GLN A 500 21.32 2.42 -12.91
CA GLN A 500 21.51 2.34 -11.47
C GLN A 500 22.87 2.92 -11.07
N VAL A 501 23.97 2.51 -11.73
CA VAL A 501 25.31 3.05 -11.44
C VAL A 501 25.45 4.51 -11.84
N ALA A 502 24.75 4.94 -12.89
CA ALA A 502 24.71 6.34 -13.31
C ALA A 502 24.06 7.26 -12.28
N ASP A 503 23.04 6.79 -11.53
CA ASP A 503 22.32 7.57 -10.50
C ASP A 503 22.99 7.51 -9.11
N THR A 504 24.29 7.20 -9.05
CA THR A 504 25.10 7.14 -7.82
C THR A 504 26.40 7.90 -8.01
N ALA A 505 27.22 7.94 -6.97
CA ALA A 505 28.57 8.49 -7.04
C ALA A 505 29.61 7.47 -7.54
N THR A 506 29.20 6.37 -8.18
CA THR A 506 30.11 5.33 -8.65
C THR A 506 31.11 5.87 -9.68
N ASP A 507 32.38 5.50 -9.53
CA ASP A 507 33.40 5.76 -10.54
C ASP A 507 33.18 4.85 -11.76
N LEU A 508 32.74 5.45 -12.87
CA LEU A 508 32.44 4.71 -14.10
C LEU A 508 33.69 4.20 -14.84
N SER A 509 34.87 4.59 -14.41
CA SER A 509 36.12 4.06 -14.96
C SER A 509 36.58 2.75 -14.29
N GLU A 510 35.98 2.40 -13.16
CA GLU A 510 36.29 1.20 -12.36
C GLU A 510 35.13 0.20 -12.31
N LEU A 511 34.27 0.19 -13.32
CA LEU A 511 33.16 -0.74 -13.40
C LEU A 511 33.64 -2.17 -13.72
N PRO A 512 32.97 -3.22 -13.17
CA PRO A 512 33.23 -4.60 -13.59
C PRO A 512 32.89 -4.82 -15.07
N ASP A 513 33.59 -5.72 -15.74
CA ASP A 513 33.47 -6.02 -17.19
C ASP A 513 32.05 -6.41 -17.64
N TRP A 514 31.16 -6.79 -16.72
CA TRP A 514 29.77 -7.17 -17.01
C TRP A 514 28.79 -6.00 -16.93
N ILE A 515 29.26 -4.79 -16.61
CA ILE A 515 28.49 -3.53 -16.72
C ILE A 515 29.05 -2.76 -17.91
N ASP A 516 28.18 -2.39 -18.85
CA ASP A 516 28.60 -1.61 -20.03
C ASP A 516 28.95 -0.17 -19.60
N ASP A 517 30.23 0.15 -19.61
CA ASP A 517 30.75 1.44 -19.15
C ASP A 517 30.41 2.59 -20.11
N GLU A 518 30.25 2.32 -21.41
CA GLU A 518 29.81 3.31 -22.37
C GLU A 518 28.34 3.66 -22.15
N VAL A 519 27.47 2.65 -22.01
CA VAL A 519 26.05 2.85 -21.72
C VAL A 519 25.86 3.52 -20.35
N ALA A 520 26.66 3.18 -19.34
CA ALA A 520 26.65 3.83 -18.04
C ALA A 520 27.01 5.32 -18.11
N ARG A 521 28.04 5.69 -18.93
CA ARG A 521 28.38 7.10 -19.19
C ARG A 521 27.29 7.83 -19.96
N GLN A 522 26.68 7.16 -20.95
CA GLN A 522 25.52 7.73 -21.66
C GLN A 522 24.35 7.97 -20.69
N ALA A 523 24.05 7.02 -19.80
CA ALA A 523 23.01 7.17 -18.79
C ALA A 523 23.32 8.33 -17.83
N ARG A 524 24.58 8.46 -17.35
CA ARG A 524 25.00 9.59 -16.51
C ARG A 524 24.87 10.93 -17.23
N ALA A 525 25.16 11.00 -18.52
CA ALA A 525 24.93 12.18 -19.33
C ALA A 525 23.43 12.46 -19.50
N ALA A 526 22.62 11.43 -19.74
CA ALA A 526 21.18 11.54 -19.89
C ALA A 526 20.48 12.09 -18.63
N LEU A 527 20.96 11.77 -17.42
CA LEU A 527 20.44 12.34 -16.16
C LEU A 527 20.51 13.87 -16.11
N ARG A 528 21.42 14.47 -16.89
CA ARG A 528 21.63 15.94 -16.97
C ARG A 528 20.76 16.61 -18.02
N THR A 529 20.05 15.86 -18.85
CA THR A 529 19.13 16.42 -19.85
C THR A 529 17.94 17.09 -19.16
N PRO A 530 17.37 18.18 -19.73
CA PRO A 530 16.39 19.01 -19.03
C PRO A 530 15.18 18.24 -18.48
N GLU A 531 14.74 17.21 -19.19
CA GLU A 531 13.56 16.42 -18.84
C GLU A 531 13.83 15.53 -17.62
N ILE A 532 14.93 14.78 -17.62
CA ILE A 532 15.29 13.88 -16.52
C ILE A 532 15.81 14.70 -15.32
N ALA A 533 16.59 15.75 -15.58
CA ALA A 533 17.06 16.65 -14.54
C ALA A 533 15.90 17.31 -13.76
N GLU A 534 14.80 17.69 -14.43
CA GLU A 534 13.63 18.24 -13.73
C GLU A 534 12.90 17.17 -12.88
N LEU A 535 12.83 15.93 -13.35
CA LEU A 535 12.31 14.82 -12.55
C LEU A 535 13.13 14.66 -11.26
N LEU A 536 14.45 14.58 -11.36
CA LEU A 536 15.33 14.44 -10.20
C LEU A 536 15.30 15.68 -9.31
N ALA A 537 15.24 16.89 -9.89
CA ALA A 537 15.12 18.14 -9.16
C ALA A 537 13.84 18.21 -8.30
N SER A 538 12.75 17.61 -8.77
CA SER A 538 11.49 17.61 -8.04
C SER A 538 11.61 16.93 -6.68
N SER A 539 12.46 15.91 -6.57
CA SER A 539 12.69 15.14 -5.34
C SER A 539 13.95 15.55 -4.57
N ARG A 540 15.01 16.02 -5.23
CA ARG A 540 16.35 16.18 -4.64
C ARG A 540 16.75 17.64 -4.36
N LYS A 541 16.33 18.61 -5.20
CA LYS A 541 16.71 20.02 -4.95
C LYS A 541 16.22 20.52 -3.59
N PRO A 542 17.00 21.39 -2.89
CA PRO A 542 16.60 22.01 -1.65
C PRO A 542 15.21 22.64 -1.76
N MET A 543 14.35 22.38 -0.75
CA MET A 543 13.01 22.92 -0.76
C MET A 543 13.05 24.45 -0.52
N SER A 544 12.50 25.18 -1.45
CA SER A 544 12.24 26.61 -1.38
C SER A 544 10.80 26.88 -1.82
N TRP A 545 10.33 28.10 -1.57
CA TRP A 545 8.99 28.50 -2.03
C TRP A 545 8.88 28.46 -3.57
N ALA A 546 9.96 28.80 -4.28
CA ALA A 546 10.03 28.67 -5.73
C ALA A 546 9.95 27.20 -6.15
N ARG A 547 10.80 26.31 -5.57
CA ARG A 547 10.80 24.89 -5.86
C ARG A 547 9.44 24.23 -5.59
N PHE A 548 8.76 24.64 -4.52
CA PHE A 548 7.42 24.15 -4.21
C PHE A 548 6.44 24.38 -5.38
N TRP A 549 6.39 25.59 -5.91
CA TRP A 549 5.47 25.91 -7.01
C TRP A 549 5.92 25.35 -8.36
N GLU A 550 7.23 25.21 -8.58
CA GLU A 550 7.79 24.48 -9.73
C GLU A 550 7.36 23.02 -9.68
N ASN A 551 7.42 22.37 -8.51
CA ASN A 551 6.92 21.02 -8.31
C ASN A 551 5.42 20.89 -8.55
N VAL A 552 4.62 21.86 -8.09
CA VAL A 552 3.17 21.89 -8.40
C VAL A 552 2.95 21.93 -9.90
N LYS A 553 3.67 22.82 -10.61
CA LYS A 553 3.60 22.91 -12.07
C LYS A 553 4.04 21.61 -12.73
N PHE A 554 5.18 21.04 -12.32
CA PHE A 554 5.72 19.78 -12.84
C PHE A 554 4.73 18.63 -12.66
N SER A 555 4.14 18.47 -11.46
CA SER A 555 3.16 17.41 -11.19
C SER A 555 1.90 17.46 -12.07
N LEU A 556 1.52 18.66 -12.54
CA LEU A 556 0.35 18.87 -13.41
C LEU A 556 0.67 18.80 -14.91
N THR A 557 1.95 18.86 -15.27
CA THR A 557 2.44 18.89 -16.66
C THR A 557 3.35 17.67 -16.96
N GLY A 558 4.67 17.91 -17.11
CA GLY A 558 5.66 16.89 -17.46
C GLY A 558 5.69 15.70 -16.49
N GLY A 559 5.65 15.95 -15.19
CA GLY A 559 5.66 14.89 -14.18
C GLY A 559 4.50 13.91 -14.25
N ARG A 560 3.39 14.30 -14.88
CA ARG A 560 2.22 13.44 -15.08
C ARG A 560 2.40 12.46 -16.26
N THR A 561 3.08 12.90 -17.31
CA THR A 561 3.13 12.20 -18.60
C THR A 561 4.52 11.69 -18.96
N LEU A 562 5.53 11.97 -18.12
CA LEU A 562 6.90 11.56 -18.36
C LEU A 562 7.00 10.03 -18.35
N GLU A 563 7.42 9.49 -19.46
CA GLU A 563 7.86 8.10 -19.64
C GLU A 563 9.30 8.14 -20.12
N LEU A 564 10.15 7.32 -19.55
CA LEU A 564 11.55 7.20 -19.96
C LEU A 564 11.72 6.02 -20.91
N ASP A 565 12.75 6.12 -21.72
CA ASP A 565 13.26 5.01 -22.52
C ASP A 565 14.42 4.37 -21.76
N ASP A 566 14.60 3.07 -21.88
CA ASP A 566 15.70 2.34 -21.26
C ASP A 566 17.04 2.58 -21.95
N ASP A 567 17.03 2.97 -23.24
CA ASP A 567 18.20 3.35 -24.01
C ASP A 567 18.60 4.81 -23.75
N PRO A 568 19.69 5.09 -23.00
CA PRO A 568 20.11 6.45 -22.67
C PRO A 568 20.60 7.25 -23.89
N ALA A 569 21.04 6.60 -24.97
CA ALA A 569 21.51 7.29 -26.16
C ALA A 569 20.42 8.14 -26.83
N LYS A 570 19.13 7.80 -26.62
CA LYS A 570 17.99 8.55 -27.16
C LYS A 570 17.85 9.96 -26.61
N TYR A 571 18.46 10.25 -25.48
CA TYR A 571 18.43 11.57 -24.83
C TYR A 571 19.59 12.46 -25.24
N LEU A 572 20.58 11.93 -25.98
CA LEU A 572 21.83 12.59 -26.26
C LEU A 572 21.94 12.95 -27.75
N ASP A 573 22.58 14.07 -28.04
CA ASP A 573 22.90 14.41 -29.40
C ASP A 573 24.14 13.64 -29.91
N LYS A 574 24.35 13.66 -31.24
CA LYS A 574 25.44 12.92 -31.88
C LYS A 574 26.83 13.37 -31.43
N GLU A 575 27.01 14.67 -31.13
CA GLU A 575 28.29 15.20 -30.66
C GLU A 575 28.62 14.64 -29.28
N THR A 576 27.67 14.62 -28.39
CA THR A 576 27.80 14.05 -27.05
C THR A 576 28.10 12.56 -27.10
N LEU A 577 27.40 11.78 -27.95
CA LEU A 577 27.66 10.34 -28.12
C LEU A 577 29.06 10.07 -28.60
N VAL A 578 29.55 10.79 -29.61
CA VAL A 578 30.94 10.64 -30.12
C VAL A 578 31.97 10.98 -29.05
N LYS A 579 31.76 12.00 -28.22
CA LYS A 579 32.67 12.30 -27.11
C LYS A 579 32.75 11.16 -26.11
N ILE A 580 31.58 10.60 -25.74
CA ILE A 580 31.51 9.47 -24.80
C ILE A 580 32.22 8.24 -25.37
N GLU A 581 31.98 7.90 -26.65
CA GLU A 581 32.63 6.81 -27.36
C GLU A 581 34.17 6.96 -27.36
N ASN A 582 34.65 8.19 -27.49
CA ASN A 582 36.08 8.50 -27.44
C ASN A 582 36.65 8.58 -26.00
N GLY A 583 35.86 8.38 -24.98
CA GLY A 583 36.27 8.52 -23.57
C GLY A 583 36.50 9.98 -23.14
N GLU A 584 35.96 10.95 -23.89
CA GLU A 584 36.07 12.38 -23.60
C GLU A 584 34.92 12.81 -22.66
N ASP A 585 35.17 13.80 -21.80
CA ASP A 585 34.10 14.44 -21.02
C ASP A 585 33.13 15.11 -22.00
N PRO A 586 31.86 14.71 -21.99
CA PRO A 586 30.84 15.30 -22.87
C PRO A 586 30.60 16.79 -22.61
N GLY A 587 31.16 17.36 -21.53
CA GLY A 587 31.05 18.79 -21.22
C GLY A 587 29.61 19.23 -20.90
N LEU A 588 28.76 18.32 -20.47
CA LEU A 588 27.39 18.63 -20.12
C LEU A 588 27.35 19.40 -18.79
N THR A 589 27.40 20.73 -18.91
CA THR A 589 27.26 21.67 -17.79
C THR A 589 25.79 21.84 -17.33
N GLY A 590 24.93 20.87 -17.57
CA GLY A 590 23.61 20.80 -16.96
C GLY A 590 23.77 20.79 -15.45
N GLN A 591 23.04 21.66 -14.74
CA GLN A 591 23.07 21.69 -13.28
C GLN A 591 22.85 20.29 -12.75
N GLN A 592 23.91 19.69 -12.26
CA GLN A 592 23.75 18.51 -11.42
C GLN A 592 22.91 18.90 -10.22
N ILE A 593 22.02 18.00 -9.87
CA ILE A 593 21.18 18.20 -8.71
C ILE A 593 22.04 17.76 -7.54
N ALA A 594 22.72 18.72 -6.94
CA ALA A 594 23.48 18.47 -5.73
C ALA A 594 22.55 17.81 -4.71
N TRP A 595 23.04 16.70 -4.16
CA TRP A 595 22.42 16.10 -3.00
C TRP A 595 22.43 17.14 -1.85
N LEU A 596 21.35 17.20 -1.10
CA LEU A 596 21.25 18.15 0.02
C LEU A 596 22.40 17.93 1.01
N ASP A 597 23.25 18.96 1.21
CA ASP A 597 24.11 19.02 2.36
C ASP A 597 23.28 18.83 3.64
N ARG A 598 23.67 17.89 4.48
CA ARG A 598 23.00 17.55 5.74
C ARG A 598 23.27 18.61 6.81
#